data_854f749841cacc5d647b52e1f44eb705
#
_entry.id   854f749841cacc5d647b52e1f44eb705
#
_cell.length_a   1.000
_cell.length_b   1.000
_cell.length_c   1.000
_cell.angle_alpha   90.00
_cell.angle_beta   90.00
_cell.angle_gamma   90.00
#
_symmetry.space_group_name_H-M   'P 1'
#
loop_
_entity.id
_entity.type
_entity.pdbx_description
1 polymer ?
#
loop_
_entity_poly.entity_id
_entity_poly.type
_entity_poly.pdbx_seq_one_letter_code
_entity_poly.pdbx_strand_id
1 'polypeptide(L)'
;EEAVKKGVKKEDIGVFFISPCPAKVFALKTGMGLEKPEADGVLSIAEVYKKLLPAMKSLTKVKPLAKSGSLGLSWASSGGEAAGVCDVKFLAADGIENVINVLKELEDDKLQYLDFVELNACNGGCVGGVLNVENPFVAKARIRALRKNLKYTASEPIAEDKDESFYLWDKMPEVKDVFRLDENRRVA
;
A
#
# COMPACT_ATOMS: atom_id res chain seq x y z
N GLU A 1 5.54 19.30 3.32
CA GLU A 1 6.14 20.40 2.55
C GLU A 1 5.10 21.40 2.02
N GLU A 2 4.03 20.97 1.35
CA GLU A 2 3.01 21.87 0.79
C GLU A 2 2.32 22.77 1.85
N ALA A 3 2.03 22.21 3.04
CA ALA A 3 1.43 22.97 4.13
C ALA A 3 2.40 24.06 4.65
N VAL A 4 3.69 23.74 4.73
CA VAL A 4 4.73 24.71 5.10
C VAL A 4 4.86 25.80 4.04
N LYS A 5 4.82 25.47 2.75
CA LYS A 5 4.78 26.45 1.65
C LYS A 5 3.57 27.39 1.72
N LYS A 6 2.46 26.93 2.32
CA LYS A 6 1.25 27.71 2.58
C LYS A 6 1.29 28.49 3.91
N GLY A 7 2.44 28.51 4.60
CA GLY A 7 2.64 29.27 5.83
C GLY A 7 2.19 28.57 7.12
N VAL A 8 1.83 27.27 7.06
CA VAL A 8 1.53 26.51 8.27
C VAL A 8 2.83 26.16 8.96
N LYS A 9 2.91 26.40 10.26
CA LYS A 9 4.09 26.05 11.05
C LYS A 9 4.24 24.52 11.12
N LYS A 10 5.47 24.01 11.08
CA LYS A 10 5.77 22.60 11.09
C LYS A 10 5.21 21.87 12.31
N GLU A 11 5.19 22.55 13.45
CA GLU A 11 4.64 22.06 14.72
C GLU A 11 3.12 21.90 14.74
N ASP A 12 2.43 22.60 13.82
CA ASP A 12 0.96 22.56 13.67
C ASP A 12 0.52 21.53 12.60
N ILE A 13 1.45 20.75 12.03
CA ILE A 13 1.17 19.77 10.98
C ILE A 13 1.17 18.37 11.58
N GLY A 14 0.03 17.70 11.50
CA GLY A 14 -0.08 16.27 11.80
C GLY A 14 -0.16 15.45 10.51
N VAL A 15 0.66 14.40 10.44
CA VAL A 15 0.68 13.44 9.32
C VAL A 15 0.04 12.13 9.76
N PHE A 16 -1.02 11.74 9.08
CA PHE A 16 -1.75 10.51 9.40
C PHE A 16 -1.79 9.58 8.20
N PHE A 17 -1.50 8.30 8.45
CA PHE A 17 -1.58 7.26 7.44
C PHE A 17 -2.92 6.53 7.54
N ILE A 18 -3.68 6.47 6.45
CA ILE A 18 -4.93 5.70 6.38
C ILE A 18 -4.61 4.33 5.82
N SER A 19 -4.84 3.27 6.61
CA SER A 19 -4.39 1.93 6.27
C SER A 19 -5.44 0.83 6.53
N PRO A 20 -5.51 -0.19 5.66
CA PRO A 20 -6.24 -1.41 5.91
C PRO A 20 -5.45 -2.43 6.75
N CYS A 21 -4.19 -2.14 7.09
CA CYS A 21 -3.20 -3.12 7.52
C CYS A 21 -2.81 -2.94 9.00
N PRO A 22 -3.09 -3.91 9.87
CA PRO A 22 -2.68 -3.86 11.28
C PRO A 22 -1.16 -3.94 11.46
N ALA A 23 -0.44 -4.62 10.56
CA ALA A 23 1.02 -4.68 10.60
C ALA A 23 1.65 -3.29 10.40
N LYS A 24 1.10 -2.48 9.48
CA LYS A 24 1.54 -1.09 9.30
C LYS A 24 1.22 -0.21 10.51
N VAL A 25 0.08 -0.45 11.18
CA VAL A 25 -0.23 0.21 12.46
C VAL A 25 0.80 -0.14 13.52
N PHE A 26 1.17 -1.41 13.61
CA PHE A 26 2.18 -1.88 14.55
C PHE A 26 3.55 -1.30 14.24
N ALA A 27 4.02 -1.42 13.00
CA ALA A 27 5.32 -0.90 12.56
C ALA A 27 5.48 0.60 12.88
N LEU A 28 4.43 1.39 12.63
CA LEU A 28 4.48 2.82 12.90
C LEU A 28 4.48 3.14 14.39
N LYS A 29 3.73 2.38 15.20
CA LYS A 29 3.70 2.57 16.66
C LYS A 29 5.00 2.14 17.36
N THR A 30 5.68 1.13 16.84
CA THR A 30 6.91 0.60 17.43
C THR A 30 8.18 1.23 16.85
N GLY A 31 8.05 1.99 15.77
CA GLY A 31 9.21 2.53 15.05
C GLY A 31 10.08 1.45 14.42
N MET A 32 9.50 0.28 14.08
CA MET A 32 10.26 -0.85 13.55
C MET A 32 11.00 -0.45 12.27
N GLY A 33 12.33 -0.51 12.32
CA GLY A 33 13.20 -0.18 11.19
C GLY A 33 13.40 1.33 10.94
N LEU A 34 12.82 2.20 11.77
CA LEU A 34 12.98 3.65 11.66
C LEU A 34 13.37 4.25 13.02
N GLU A 35 14.33 5.15 13.02
CA GLU A 35 14.70 5.90 14.23
C GLU A 35 13.54 6.78 14.71
N LYS A 36 12.77 7.29 13.78
CA LYS A 36 11.57 8.08 14.05
C LYS A 36 10.48 7.75 13.02
N PRO A 37 9.25 7.45 13.47
CA PRO A 37 8.14 7.27 12.53
C PRO A 37 7.85 8.57 11.78
N GLU A 38 7.62 8.46 10.47
CA GLU A 38 7.35 9.60 9.60
C GLU A 38 5.89 10.10 9.68
N ALA A 39 5.03 9.38 10.40
CA ALA A 39 3.65 9.76 10.61
C ALA A 39 3.32 9.79 12.10
N ASP A 40 2.47 10.75 12.49
CA ASP A 40 2.03 10.95 13.87
C ASP A 40 0.98 9.93 14.31
N GLY A 41 0.34 9.27 13.35
CA GLY A 41 -0.63 8.23 13.66
C GLY A 41 -1.15 7.47 12.45
N VAL A 42 -1.89 6.40 12.73
CA VAL A 42 -2.56 5.58 11.72
C VAL A 42 -4.04 5.53 11.99
N LEU A 43 -4.83 5.74 10.95
CA LEU A 43 -6.28 5.60 10.97
C LEU A 43 -6.68 4.38 10.15
N SER A 44 -7.61 3.58 10.66
CA SER A 44 -8.17 2.48 9.88
C SER A 44 -9.09 3.02 8.77
N ILE A 45 -9.11 2.34 7.61
CA ILE A 45 -10.07 2.67 6.56
C ILE A 45 -11.51 2.61 7.11
N ALA A 46 -11.81 1.63 7.96
CA ALA A 46 -13.14 1.46 8.55
C ALA A 46 -13.58 2.68 9.39
N GLU A 47 -12.68 3.25 10.19
CA GLU A 47 -12.98 4.45 10.99
C GLU A 47 -13.16 5.69 10.12
N VAL A 48 -12.28 5.89 9.15
CA VAL A 48 -12.38 7.01 8.21
C VAL A 48 -13.67 6.89 7.39
N TYR A 49 -14.00 5.70 6.89
CA TYR A 49 -15.21 5.46 6.11
C TYR A 49 -16.49 5.79 6.89
N LYS A 50 -16.56 5.41 8.17
CA LYS A 50 -17.72 5.76 9.04
C LYS A 50 -17.94 7.27 9.13
N LYS A 51 -16.87 8.06 9.15
CA LYS A 51 -16.95 9.52 9.18
C LYS A 51 -17.25 10.12 7.80
N LEU A 52 -16.73 9.52 6.74
CA LEU A 52 -16.95 9.99 5.37
C LEU A 52 -18.40 9.74 4.90
N LEU A 53 -19.01 8.66 5.31
CA LEU A 53 -20.31 8.23 4.79
C LEU A 53 -21.43 9.30 4.97
N PRO A 54 -21.61 9.93 6.12
CA PRO A 54 -22.57 11.04 6.28
C PRO A 54 -22.22 12.25 5.42
N ALA A 55 -20.93 12.61 5.35
CA ALA A 55 -20.47 13.74 4.54
C ALA A 55 -20.72 13.48 3.04
N MET A 56 -20.47 12.28 2.55
CA MET A 56 -20.75 11.90 1.16
C MET A 56 -22.25 12.02 0.82
N LYS A 57 -23.14 11.63 1.75
CA LYS A 57 -24.59 11.74 1.55
C LYS A 57 -25.09 13.18 1.48
N SER A 58 -24.37 14.13 2.07
CA SER A 58 -24.72 15.56 2.05
C SER A 58 -24.24 16.30 0.81
N LEU A 59 -23.36 15.68 0.00
CA LEU A 59 -22.83 16.31 -1.21
C LEU A 59 -23.89 16.39 -2.31
N THR A 60 -24.18 17.60 -2.77
CA THR A 60 -25.08 17.86 -3.90
C THR A 60 -24.36 17.92 -5.25
N LYS A 61 -23.07 18.24 -5.24
CA LYS A 61 -22.21 18.30 -6.43
C LYS A 61 -20.85 17.70 -6.12
N VAL A 62 -20.41 16.82 -7.01
CA VAL A 62 -19.09 16.19 -6.93
C VAL A 62 -18.27 16.63 -8.15
N LYS A 63 -17.09 17.20 -7.91
CA LYS A 63 -16.12 17.40 -9.00
C LYS A 63 -15.38 16.09 -9.22
N PRO A 64 -15.21 15.65 -10.47
CA PRO A 64 -14.35 14.51 -10.76
C PRO A 64 -12.90 14.87 -10.40
N LEU A 65 -12.38 14.22 -9.36
CA LEU A 65 -11.00 14.41 -8.89
C LEU A 65 -10.10 13.23 -9.26
N ALA A 66 -10.66 12.23 -9.94
CA ALA A 66 -9.94 11.00 -10.28
C ALA A 66 -8.81 11.30 -11.26
N LYS A 67 -7.59 11.17 -10.78
CA LYS A 67 -6.34 11.27 -11.55
C LYS A 67 -5.63 9.93 -11.72
N SER A 68 -6.10 8.91 -11.01
CA SER A 68 -5.56 7.56 -11.08
C SER A 68 -5.97 6.87 -12.36
N GLY A 69 -5.02 6.22 -13.01
CA GLY A 69 -5.28 5.29 -14.11
C GLY A 69 -5.76 3.92 -13.61
N SER A 70 -6.12 3.06 -14.56
CA SER A 70 -6.62 1.71 -14.26
C SER A 70 -5.56 0.82 -13.58
N LEU A 71 -4.27 1.04 -13.86
CA LEU A 71 -3.17 0.34 -13.20
C LEU A 71 -3.08 0.72 -11.72
N GLY A 72 -3.02 2.02 -11.41
CA GLY A 72 -2.96 2.49 -10.02
C GLY A 72 -4.15 2.05 -9.18
N LEU A 73 -5.36 2.01 -9.76
CA LEU A 73 -6.54 1.53 -9.06
C LEU A 73 -6.46 0.05 -8.68
N SER A 74 -5.69 -0.75 -9.41
CA SER A 74 -5.54 -2.19 -9.13
C SER A 74 -4.53 -2.53 -8.05
N TRP A 75 -3.66 -1.64 -7.64
CA TRP A 75 -2.56 -1.90 -6.71
C TRP A 75 -3.01 -2.47 -5.35
N ALA A 76 -4.21 -2.16 -4.92
CA ALA A 76 -4.74 -2.72 -3.68
C ALA A 76 -5.15 -4.19 -3.79
N SER A 77 -5.15 -4.78 -4.98
CA SER A 77 -5.52 -6.17 -5.24
C SER A 77 -4.28 -6.98 -5.59
N SER A 78 -4.21 -8.23 -5.13
CA SER A 78 -3.14 -9.16 -5.51
C SER A 78 -3.02 -9.27 -7.04
N GLY A 79 -1.79 -9.19 -7.54
CA GLY A 79 -1.45 -9.09 -8.96
C GLY A 79 -1.55 -7.68 -9.54
N GLY A 80 -1.93 -6.69 -8.73
CA GLY A 80 -2.11 -5.32 -9.19
C GLY A 80 -0.81 -4.55 -9.35
N GLU A 81 0.15 -4.79 -8.48
CA GLU A 81 1.50 -4.22 -8.57
C GLU A 81 2.26 -4.86 -9.72
N ALA A 82 2.25 -6.19 -9.80
CA ALA A 82 2.88 -6.94 -10.87
C ALA A 82 2.37 -6.55 -12.27
N ALA A 83 1.07 -6.29 -12.40
CA ALA A 83 0.50 -5.81 -13.66
C ALA A 83 0.96 -4.39 -14.05
N GLY A 84 1.52 -3.62 -13.11
CA GLY A 84 2.11 -2.31 -13.34
C GLY A 84 3.56 -2.37 -13.83
N VAL A 85 4.24 -3.48 -13.59
CA VAL A 85 5.60 -3.76 -14.08
C VAL A 85 5.45 -4.44 -15.43
N CYS A 86 5.51 -3.66 -16.51
CA CYS A 86 5.28 -4.16 -17.86
C CYS A 86 6.35 -5.19 -18.31
N ASP A 87 5.93 -6.15 -19.14
CA ASP A 87 6.80 -7.12 -19.83
C ASP A 87 7.72 -7.98 -18.96
N VAL A 88 7.27 -8.34 -17.75
CA VAL A 88 7.98 -9.23 -16.84
C VAL A 88 7.23 -10.54 -16.62
N LYS A 89 7.97 -11.62 -16.43
CA LYS A 89 7.42 -12.91 -15.97
C LYS A 89 7.22 -12.82 -14.45
N PHE A 90 5.98 -12.82 -14.01
CA PHE A 90 5.68 -12.64 -12.61
C PHE A 90 4.81 -13.74 -12.01
N LEU A 91 4.90 -13.86 -10.69
CA LEU A 91 3.99 -14.60 -9.85
C LEU A 91 3.40 -13.64 -8.81
N ALA A 92 2.10 -13.72 -8.59
CA ALA A 92 1.44 -13.00 -7.51
C ALA A 92 0.75 -14.02 -6.59
N ALA A 93 1.10 -13.99 -5.30
CA ALA A 93 0.49 -14.86 -4.29
C ALA A 93 -0.10 -14.03 -3.15
N ASP A 94 -1.25 -14.48 -2.64
CA ASP A 94 -1.91 -13.88 -1.50
C ASP A 94 -2.32 -14.92 -0.45
N GLY A 95 -2.43 -14.46 0.79
CA GLY A 95 -2.62 -15.30 1.98
C GLY A 95 -1.30 -15.80 2.54
N ILE A 96 -1.11 -15.57 3.85
CA ILE A 96 0.19 -15.78 4.50
C ILE A 96 0.77 -17.20 4.31
N GLU A 97 -0.06 -18.22 4.33
CA GLU A 97 0.38 -19.61 4.14
C GLU A 97 0.90 -19.85 2.71
N ASN A 98 0.21 -19.30 1.70
CA ASN A 98 0.65 -19.37 0.32
C ASN A 98 1.96 -18.60 0.12
N VAL A 99 2.05 -17.41 0.71
CA VAL A 99 3.26 -16.59 0.68
C VAL A 99 4.46 -17.32 1.25
N ILE A 100 4.30 -17.98 2.41
CA ILE A 100 5.36 -18.78 3.04
C ILE A 100 5.79 -19.94 2.10
N ASN A 101 4.85 -20.60 1.44
CA ASN A 101 5.17 -21.68 0.52
C ASN A 101 5.92 -21.17 -0.72
N VAL A 102 5.53 -20.02 -1.28
CA VAL A 102 6.26 -19.41 -2.41
C VAL A 102 7.66 -18.99 -1.99
N LEU A 103 7.84 -18.46 -0.78
CA LEU A 103 9.17 -18.09 -0.26
C LEU A 103 10.09 -19.32 -0.14
N LYS A 104 9.56 -20.47 0.27
CA LYS A 104 10.33 -21.72 0.30
C LYS A 104 10.76 -22.18 -1.11
N GLU A 105 9.86 -22.06 -2.10
CA GLU A 105 10.21 -22.38 -3.49
C GLU A 105 11.28 -21.43 -4.06
N LEU A 106 11.26 -20.14 -3.63
CA LEU A 106 12.31 -19.18 -3.98
C LEU A 106 13.64 -19.52 -3.30
N GLU A 107 13.62 -19.93 -2.02
CA GLU A 107 14.81 -20.34 -1.26
C GLU A 107 15.45 -21.59 -1.87
N ASP A 108 14.63 -22.49 -2.42
CA ASP A 108 15.07 -23.70 -3.13
C ASP A 108 15.49 -23.45 -4.60
N ASP A 109 15.63 -22.20 -5.02
CA ASP A 109 16.01 -21.79 -6.39
C ASP A 109 15.10 -22.32 -7.52
N LYS A 110 13.85 -22.70 -7.20
CA LYS A 110 12.93 -23.32 -8.17
C LYS A 110 12.22 -22.31 -9.09
N LEU A 111 12.25 -21.01 -8.74
CA LEU A 111 11.52 -19.96 -9.44
C LEU A 111 12.44 -18.97 -10.19
N GLN A 112 13.64 -19.40 -10.58
CA GLN A 112 14.65 -18.56 -11.27
C GLN A 112 14.20 -18.02 -12.64
N TYR A 113 13.12 -18.55 -13.22
CA TYR A 113 12.56 -18.09 -14.48
C TYR A 113 11.64 -16.87 -14.32
N LEU A 114 11.36 -16.45 -13.09
CA LEU A 114 10.57 -15.26 -12.79
C LEU A 114 11.45 -14.04 -12.63
N ASP A 115 10.95 -12.93 -13.16
CA ASP A 115 11.59 -11.62 -13.04
C ASP A 115 11.07 -10.84 -11.83
N PHE A 116 9.82 -11.14 -11.39
CA PHE A 116 9.15 -10.41 -10.31
C PHE A 116 8.20 -11.30 -9.51
N VAL A 117 8.18 -11.12 -8.19
CA VAL A 117 7.25 -11.82 -7.31
C VAL A 117 6.53 -10.81 -6.41
N GLU A 118 5.20 -10.79 -6.50
CA GLU A 118 4.32 -9.99 -5.64
C GLU A 118 3.74 -10.88 -4.54
N LEU A 119 4.03 -10.56 -3.28
CA LEU A 119 3.58 -11.35 -2.12
C LEU A 119 2.73 -10.50 -1.17
N ASN A 120 1.50 -10.93 -0.96
CA ASN A 120 0.54 -10.26 -0.11
C ASN A 120 0.10 -11.16 1.05
N ALA A 121 0.35 -10.75 2.30
CA ALA A 121 -0.06 -11.54 3.47
C ALA A 121 -1.59 -11.67 3.62
N CYS A 122 -2.35 -10.68 3.17
CA CYS A 122 -3.81 -10.70 3.22
C CYS A 122 -4.40 -11.37 1.97
N ASN A 123 -5.46 -12.18 2.14
CA ASN A 123 -6.17 -12.79 1.03
C ASN A 123 -6.76 -11.74 0.09
N GLY A 124 -6.38 -11.79 -1.18
CA GLY A 124 -6.81 -10.86 -2.20
C GLY A 124 -5.97 -9.58 -2.30
N GLY A 125 -4.90 -9.44 -1.52
CA GLY A 125 -4.08 -8.24 -1.41
C GLY A 125 -4.58 -7.27 -0.34
N CYS A 126 -4.20 -5.99 -0.40
CA CYS A 126 -4.57 -4.98 0.60
C CYS A 126 -6.08 -4.77 0.75
N VAL A 127 -6.87 -5.06 -0.28
CA VAL A 127 -8.35 -5.04 -0.19
C VAL A 127 -8.89 -6.05 0.83
N GLY A 128 -8.13 -7.09 1.16
CA GLY A 128 -8.45 -8.09 2.17
C GLY A 128 -7.96 -7.75 3.59
N GLY A 129 -7.36 -6.58 3.78
CA GLY A 129 -6.89 -6.15 5.10
C GLY A 129 -8.03 -6.02 6.10
N VAL A 130 -7.80 -6.48 7.33
CA VAL A 130 -8.84 -6.57 8.39
C VAL A 130 -9.37 -5.22 8.87
N LEU A 131 -8.70 -4.11 8.52
CA LEU A 131 -9.16 -2.75 8.84
C LEU A 131 -9.97 -2.12 7.71
N ASN A 132 -10.35 -2.89 6.69
CA ASN A 132 -11.31 -2.53 5.65
C ASN A 132 -12.75 -2.74 6.12
N VAL A 133 -13.71 -2.28 5.29
CA VAL A 133 -15.16 -2.40 5.55
C VAL A 133 -15.85 -3.42 4.65
N GLU A 134 -15.21 -3.84 3.56
CA GLU A 134 -15.83 -4.68 2.53
C GLU A 134 -15.17 -6.06 2.48
N ASN A 135 -15.95 -7.05 2.08
CA ASN A 135 -15.43 -8.37 1.74
C ASN A 135 -14.42 -8.27 0.59
N PRO A 136 -13.22 -8.92 0.66
CA PRO A 136 -12.17 -8.79 -0.35
C PRO A 136 -12.62 -9.22 -1.75
N PHE A 137 -13.43 -10.23 -1.89
CA PHE A 137 -13.92 -10.69 -3.19
C PHE A 137 -14.87 -9.67 -3.82
N VAL A 138 -15.75 -9.08 -3.02
CA VAL A 138 -16.67 -8.01 -3.45
C VAL A 138 -15.88 -6.77 -3.82
N ALA A 139 -14.89 -6.37 -3.01
CA ALA A 139 -14.01 -5.25 -3.28
C ALA A 139 -13.26 -5.42 -4.60
N LYS A 140 -12.68 -6.59 -4.85
CA LYS A 140 -12.01 -6.91 -6.13
C LYS A 140 -12.96 -6.82 -7.32
N ALA A 141 -14.19 -7.31 -7.18
CA ALA A 141 -15.19 -7.22 -8.26
C ALA A 141 -15.56 -5.75 -8.55
N ARG A 142 -15.74 -4.94 -7.51
CA ARG A 142 -16.03 -3.50 -7.66
C ARG A 142 -14.86 -2.74 -8.30
N ILE A 143 -13.62 -3.01 -7.89
CA ILE A 143 -12.42 -2.41 -8.50
C ILE A 143 -12.34 -2.76 -9.99
N ARG A 144 -12.59 -4.03 -10.35
CA ARG A 144 -12.64 -4.44 -11.76
C ARG A 144 -13.70 -3.68 -12.56
N ALA A 145 -14.88 -3.47 -11.99
CA ALA A 145 -15.94 -2.70 -12.63
C ALA A 145 -15.56 -1.22 -12.79
N LEU A 146 -14.95 -0.61 -11.78
CA LEU A 146 -14.45 0.76 -11.84
C LEU A 146 -13.38 0.93 -12.92
N ARG A 147 -12.41 0.00 -12.99
CA ARG A 147 -11.34 0.02 -14.01
C ARG A 147 -11.85 0.10 -15.44
N LYS A 148 -12.93 -0.62 -15.75
CA LYS A 148 -13.54 -0.60 -17.11
C LYS A 148 -14.04 0.78 -17.53
N ASN A 149 -14.35 1.64 -16.57
CA ASN A 149 -14.91 2.96 -16.81
C ASN A 149 -13.83 4.07 -16.82
N LEU A 150 -12.58 3.74 -16.53
CA LEU A 150 -11.49 4.71 -16.55
C LEU A 150 -10.98 4.94 -17.98
N LYS A 151 -10.81 6.22 -18.33
CA LYS A 151 -10.34 6.63 -19.66
C LYS A 151 -8.85 6.35 -19.89
N TYR A 152 -8.07 6.33 -18.81
CA TYR A 152 -6.61 6.24 -18.87
C TYR A 152 -6.13 4.94 -18.25
N THR A 153 -5.14 4.33 -18.88
CA THR A 153 -4.45 3.15 -18.34
C THR A 153 -3.45 3.55 -17.26
N ALA A 154 -2.59 4.53 -17.56
CA ALA A 154 -1.64 5.10 -16.62
C ALA A 154 -2.24 6.27 -15.84
N SER A 155 -1.75 6.50 -14.63
CA SER A 155 -2.04 7.71 -13.85
C SER A 155 -1.41 8.93 -14.50
N GLU A 156 -1.88 10.15 -14.17
CA GLU A 156 -1.16 11.37 -14.55
C GLU A 156 0.29 11.30 -14.02
N PRO A 157 1.28 11.69 -14.83
CA PRO A 157 2.65 11.73 -14.36
C PRO A 157 2.79 12.70 -13.19
N ILE A 158 3.73 12.41 -12.31
CA ILE A 158 4.14 13.36 -11.26
C ILE A 158 4.74 14.58 -11.96
N ALA A 159 4.41 15.78 -11.49
CA ALA A 159 4.93 17.00 -12.08
C ALA A 159 6.46 16.97 -12.17
N GLU A 160 6.99 17.38 -13.31
CA GLU A 160 8.44 17.35 -13.61
C GLU A 160 9.31 18.20 -12.66
N ASP A 161 8.67 19.06 -11.83
CA ASP A 161 9.34 19.86 -10.81
C ASP A 161 9.71 19.06 -9.54
N LYS A 162 9.35 17.79 -9.47
CA LYS A 162 9.74 16.90 -8.38
C LYS A 162 11.11 16.28 -8.69
N ASP A 163 12.10 16.72 -7.95
CA ASP A 163 13.44 16.14 -8.01
C ASP A 163 13.49 14.74 -7.38
N GLU A 164 14.60 14.03 -7.54
CA GLU A 164 14.79 12.68 -7.01
C GLU A 164 14.67 12.64 -5.47
N SER A 165 14.90 13.76 -4.77
CA SER A 165 14.75 13.84 -3.31
C SER A 165 13.30 13.71 -2.84
N PHE A 166 12.34 13.88 -3.74
CA PHE A 166 10.93 13.56 -3.46
C PHE A 166 10.72 12.06 -3.26
N TYR A 167 11.52 11.25 -3.92
CA TYR A 167 11.51 9.80 -3.78
C TYR A 167 12.49 9.41 -2.68
N LEU A 168 12.02 8.74 -1.66
CA LEU A 168 12.79 8.41 -0.46
C LEU A 168 13.76 7.22 -0.64
N TRP A 169 14.23 6.96 -1.87
CA TRP A 169 15.09 5.82 -2.19
C TRP A 169 16.34 5.75 -1.31
N ASP A 170 16.99 6.89 -1.09
CA ASP A 170 18.22 6.99 -0.31
C ASP A 170 18.02 6.93 1.21
N LYS A 171 16.75 6.97 1.64
CA LYS A 171 16.38 6.98 3.06
C LYS A 171 15.77 5.66 3.53
N MET A 172 15.68 4.68 2.64
CA MET A 172 15.21 3.35 3.04
C MET A 172 16.30 2.66 3.88
N PRO A 173 15.98 2.21 5.10
CA PRO A 173 16.92 1.45 5.90
C PRO A 173 17.32 0.17 5.16
N GLU A 174 18.56 -0.22 5.25
CA GLU A 174 18.98 -1.52 4.72
C GLU A 174 18.16 -2.62 5.37
N VAL A 175 17.54 -3.45 4.54
CA VAL A 175 16.65 -4.56 4.97
C VAL A 175 17.34 -5.50 5.96
N LYS A 176 18.66 -5.59 5.93
CA LYS A 176 19.48 -6.41 6.84
C LYS A 176 19.31 -6.08 8.32
N ASP A 177 19.00 -4.84 8.66
CA ASP A 177 18.85 -4.41 10.06
C ASP A 177 17.43 -4.63 10.60
N VAL A 178 16.45 -4.76 9.73
CA VAL A 178 15.05 -4.95 10.11
C VAL A 178 14.78 -6.40 10.53
N PHE A 179 15.55 -7.37 10.02
CA PHE A 179 15.34 -8.80 10.21
C PHE A 179 16.38 -9.51 11.06
N ARG A 180 17.22 -8.82 11.83
CA ARG A 180 17.92 -9.47 12.92
C ARG A 180 16.91 -9.94 13.95
N LEU A 181 16.28 -11.08 13.65
CA LEU A 181 15.67 -11.90 14.67
C LEU A 181 16.80 -12.26 15.64
N ASP A 182 16.77 -11.68 16.83
CA ASP A 182 17.58 -12.10 17.94
C ASP A 182 17.46 -13.63 18.02
N GLU A 183 18.58 -14.35 17.88
CA GLU A 183 18.59 -15.83 17.89
C GLU A 183 17.92 -16.42 19.14
N ASN A 184 17.77 -15.61 20.18
CA ASN A 184 17.11 -15.94 21.44
C ASN A 184 15.57 -15.83 21.40
N ARG A 185 14.96 -15.37 20.29
CA ARG A 185 13.49 -15.31 20.11
C ARG A 185 12.95 -16.36 19.14
N ARG A 186 13.59 -17.48 18.98
CA ARG A 186 12.95 -18.68 18.43
C ARG A 186 11.93 -19.14 19.46
N VAL A 187 10.71 -18.62 19.34
CA VAL A 187 9.57 -19.15 20.10
C VAL A 187 9.35 -20.58 19.64
N ALA A 188 9.37 -21.47 20.60
CA ALA A 188 9.04 -22.87 20.44
C ALA A 188 7.60 -23.05 19.91
#